data_72838b7d075c6db3d73b425a162f7673
#
_entry.id   72838b7d075c6db3d73b425a162f7673
#
_cell.length_a   1.000
_cell.length_b   1.000
_cell.length_c   1.000
_cell.angle_alpha   90.00
_cell.angle_beta   90.00
_cell.angle_gamma   90.00
#
_symmetry.space_group_name_H-M   'P 1'
#
loop_
_entity.id
_entity.type
_entity.pdbx_description
1 polymer ?
#
loop_
_entity_poly.entity_id
_entity_poly.type
_entity_poly.pdbx_seq_one_letter_code
_entity_poly.pdbx_strand_id
1 'polypeptide(L)'
;MNLVPRPLDRIRSIKLKLAILMVASGGIAFAFFNWQIGWLPPRTTITAMVLALVLSQVLAHGMTRPLREMTAAARAMAKGDYTRRIRATTRDEVGSLASAFNQMAGDLGDADRQRRELIANVSHELRTPITALSGVLENLVDGVEDPDPATLKTALQQTERLATLVDELLDLSRLDAGAIPLHKTSFPLSSLLSEAVSEAALVRGVTFSVSVSPPDAVVTADRGRLFQVVANLLENAARHGPAGGSVEVLAEVRPGEVRIDVCDEGPGIAPADRVRVFERFTRGERLTGGGTGLGLAIARWAVELHGGTIEAVGAGSRIRVTLPTG
;
A
#
# COMPACT_ATOMS: atom_id res chain seq x y z
N MET A 1 -23.76 -25.22 -13.80
CA MET A 1 -25.03 -24.99 -14.51
C MET A 1 -24.74 -24.49 -15.92
N ASN A 2 -24.44 -25.40 -16.88
CA ASN A 2 -24.15 -25.07 -18.27
C ASN A 2 -24.93 -26.04 -19.15
N LEU A 3 -26.19 -25.71 -19.44
CA LEU A 3 -27.12 -26.53 -20.23
C LEU A 3 -27.31 -26.02 -21.66
N VAL A 4 -26.56 -25.00 -22.09
CA VAL A 4 -26.67 -24.50 -23.47
C VAL A 4 -25.51 -25.06 -24.30
N PRO A 5 -25.76 -25.88 -25.32
CA PRO A 5 -24.73 -26.38 -26.21
C PRO A 5 -24.05 -25.21 -26.93
N ARG A 6 -22.70 -25.20 -26.95
CA ARG A 6 -21.89 -24.18 -27.60
C ARG A 6 -21.27 -24.70 -28.89
N PRO A 7 -22.06 -24.89 -29.96
CA PRO A 7 -21.63 -25.58 -31.18
C PRO A 7 -20.49 -24.85 -31.91
N LEU A 8 -20.29 -23.56 -31.64
CA LEU A 8 -19.30 -22.74 -32.33
C LEU A 8 -17.99 -22.55 -31.52
N ASP A 9 -17.76 -23.23 -30.38
CA ASP A 9 -16.56 -23.04 -29.53
C ASP A 9 -15.25 -23.41 -30.24
N ARG A 10 -15.29 -24.29 -31.25
CA ARG A 10 -14.10 -24.62 -32.07
C ARG A 10 -13.64 -23.46 -32.96
N ILE A 11 -14.47 -22.45 -33.20
CA ILE A 11 -14.15 -21.31 -34.06
C ILE A 11 -13.54 -20.23 -33.23
N ARG A 12 -12.24 -19.90 -33.44
CA ARG A 12 -11.50 -18.90 -32.68
C ARG A 12 -11.87 -17.45 -32.99
N SER A 13 -12.57 -17.18 -34.09
CA SER A 13 -12.92 -15.82 -34.52
C SER A 13 -14.38 -15.50 -34.21
N ILE A 14 -14.62 -14.50 -33.35
CA ILE A 14 -15.95 -13.97 -33.05
C ILE A 14 -16.65 -13.47 -34.32
N LYS A 15 -15.89 -12.83 -35.23
CA LYS A 15 -16.41 -12.37 -36.52
C LYS A 15 -16.95 -13.51 -37.38
N LEU A 16 -16.24 -14.65 -37.41
CA LEU A 16 -16.66 -15.81 -38.16
C LEU A 16 -17.87 -16.48 -37.50
N LYS A 17 -17.93 -16.53 -36.17
CA LYS A 17 -19.11 -17.03 -35.44
C LYS A 17 -20.34 -16.22 -35.77
N LEU A 18 -20.25 -14.89 -35.74
CA LEU A 18 -21.34 -13.97 -36.07
C LEU A 18 -21.76 -14.11 -37.56
N ALA A 19 -20.79 -14.19 -38.47
CA ALA A 19 -21.09 -14.40 -39.89
C ALA A 19 -21.87 -15.72 -40.13
N ILE A 20 -21.41 -16.82 -39.52
CA ILE A 20 -22.09 -18.13 -39.65
C ILE A 20 -23.51 -18.02 -39.07
N LEU A 21 -23.68 -17.41 -37.91
CA LEU A 21 -24.98 -17.29 -37.26
C LEU A 21 -25.94 -16.43 -38.09
N MET A 22 -25.44 -15.34 -38.69
CA MET A 22 -26.26 -14.53 -39.61
C MET A 22 -26.63 -15.22 -40.89
N VAL A 23 -25.70 -15.93 -41.52
CA VAL A 23 -25.99 -16.69 -42.75
C VAL A 23 -26.97 -17.79 -42.44
N ALA A 24 -26.83 -18.51 -41.32
CA ALA A 24 -27.78 -19.57 -40.94
C ALA A 24 -29.18 -19.00 -40.62
N SER A 25 -29.24 -17.92 -39.82
CA SER A 25 -30.51 -17.24 -39.49
C SER A 25 -31.20 -16.66 -40.73
N GLY A 26 -30.44 -16.01 -41.63
CA GLY A 26 -30.94 -15.47 -42.88
C GLY A 26 -31.43 -16.60 -43.83
N GLY A 27 -30.72 -17.72 -43.88
CA GLY A 27 -31.14 -18.90 -44.65
C GLY A 27 -32.43 -19.54 -44.14
N ILE A 28 -32.59 -19.65 -42.83
CA ILE A 28 -33.83 -20.14 -42.20
C ILE A 28 -35.00 -19.19 -42.49
N ALA A 29 -34.78 -17.88 -42.31
CA ALA A 29 -35.80 -16.89 -42.62
C ALA A 29 -36.20 -16.91 -44.10
N PHE A 30 -35.24 -17.01 -45.01
CA PHE A 30 -35.49 -17.13 -46.44
C PHE A 30 -36.31 -18.39 -46.77
N ALA A 31 -35.95 -19.55 -46.23
CA ALA A 31 -36.68 -20.82 -46.45
C ALA A 31 -38.12 -20.73 -45.93
N PHE A 32 -38.34 -20.13 -44.76
CA PHE A 32 -39.66 -19.91 -44.16
C PHE A 32 -40.53 -19.00 -45.01
N PHE A 33 -40.00 -17.85 -45.46
CA PHE A 33 -40.77 -16.91 -46.31
C PHE A 33 -41.05 -17.50 -47.71
N ASN A 34 -40.10 -18.23 -48.29
CA ASN A 34 -40.33 -18.91 -49.60
C ASN A 34 -41.38 -19.98 -49.49
N TRP A 35 -41.46 -20.72 -48.38
CA TRP A 35 -42.52 -21.71 -48.14
C TRP A 35 -43.90 -21.05 -47.95
N GLN A 36 -43.96 -19.89 -47.29
CA GLN A 36 -45.26 -19.24 -46.97
C GLN A 36 -45.78 -18.36 -48.10
N ILE A 37 -44.93 -17.68 -48.86
CA ILE A 37 -45.31 -16.69 -49.90
C ILE A 37 -45.12 -17.27 -51.33
N GLY A 38 -44.37 -18.36 -51.48
CA GLY A 38 -44.18 -19.04 -52.74
C GLY A 38 -43.18 -18.44 -53.73
N TRP A 39 -42.80 -17.15 -53.58
CA TRP A 39 -41.80 -16.51 -54.42
C TRP A 39 -41.21 -15.27 -53.77
N LEU A 40 -39.85 -15.16 -53.69
CA LEU A 40 -39.11 -13.99 -53.27
C LEU A 40 -38.19 -13.52 -54.43
N PRO A 41 -38.19 -12.23 -54.80
CA PRO A 41 -37.26 -11.75 -55.83
C PRO A 41 -35.81 -11.98 -55.40
N PRO A 42 -35.01 -12.76 -56.15
CA PRO A 42 -33.66 -13.14 -55.72
C PRO A 42 -32.74 -11.96 -55.53
N ARG A 43 -32.90 -10.89 -56.31
CA ARG A 43 -32.07 -9.68 -56.21
C ARG A 43 -32.24 -8.95 -54.87
N THR A 44 -33.47 -8.77 -54.38
CA THR A 44 -33.77 -8.08 -53.13
C THR A 44 -33.27 -8.87 -51.91
N THR A 45 -33.42 -10.20 -51.98
CA THR A 45 -32.96 -11.12 -50.92
C THR A 45 -31.44 -11.12 -50.79
N ILE A 46 -30.73 -11.22 -51.92
CA ILE A 46 -29.26 -11.15 -51.94
C ILE A 46 -28.76 -9.80 -51.42
N THR A 47 -29.40 -8.69 -51.87
CA THR A 47 -29.02 -7.34 -51.41
C THR A 47 -29.21 -7.18 -49.90
N ALA A 48 -30.34 -7.62 -49.34
CA ALA A 48 -30.62 -7.56 -47.91
C ALA A 48 -29.60 -8.43 -47.11
N MET A 49 -29.26 -9.62 -47.60
CA MET A 49 -28.31 -10.51 -46.96
C MET A 49 -26.88 -9.93 -46.95
N VAL A 50 -26.45 -9.31 -48.07
CA VAL A 50 -25.15 -8.65 -48.17
C VAL A 50 -25.08 -7.45 -47.22
N LEU A 51 -26.15 -6.62 -47.20
CA LEU A 51 -26.22 -5.47 -46.30
C LEU A 51 -26.18 -5.89 -44.83
N ALA A 52 -26.93 -6.91 -44.44
CA ALA A 52 -26.94 -7.48 -43.10
C ALA A 52 -25.55 -8.03 -42.71
N LEU A 53 -24.87 -8.70 -43.63
CA LEU A 53 -23.54 -9.25 -43.43
C LEU A 53 -22.51 -8.09 -43.21
N VAL A 54 -22.56 -7.06 -44.05
CA VAL A 54 -21.66 -5.88 -43.90
C VAL A 54 -21.89 -5.18 -42.56
N LEU A 55 -23.16 -4.92 -42.20
CA LEU A 55 -23.51 -4.30 -40.95
C LEU A 55 -23.01 -5.09 -39.72
N SER A 56 -23.20 -6.43 -39.77
CA SER A 56 -22.70 -7.34 -38.74
C SER A 56 -21.19 -7.31 -38.62
N GLN A 57 -20.47 -7.25 -39.74
CA GLN A 57 -19.01 -7.16 -39.71
C GLN A 57 -18.51 -5.84 -39.14
N VAL A 58 -19.19 -4.72 -39.42
CA VAL A 58 -18.89 -3.40 -38.84
C VAL A 58 -19.09 -3.43 -37.33
N LEU A 59 -20.24 -3.90 -36.85
CA LEU A 59 -20.54 -4.05 -35.41
C LEU A 59 -19.54 -4.99 -34.73
N ALA A 60 -19.26 -6.15 -35.32
CA ALA A 60 -18.29 -7.10 -34.79
C ALA A 60 -16.85 -6.49 -34.71
N HIS A 61 -16.52 -5.60 -35.64
CA HIS A 61 -15.21 -4.93 -35.60
C HIS A 61 -15.11 -4.00 -34.41
N GLY A 62 -16.15 -3.20 -34.12
CA GLY A 62 -16.20 -2.31 -32.97
C GLY A 62 -16.01 -3.05 -31.64
N MET A 63 -16.64 -4.24 -31.51
CA MET A 63 -16.55 -5.02 -30.25
C MET A 63 -15.26 -5.84 -30.13
N THR A 64 -14.73 -6.38 -31.22
CA THR A 64 -13.58 -7.31 -31.15
C THR A 64 -12.23 -6.62 -31.03
N ARG A 65 -12.10 -5.38 -31.48
CA ARG A 65 -10.87 -4.62 -31.42
C ARG A 65 -10.46 -4.30 -29.97
N PRO A 66 -11.31 -3.73 -29.11
CA PRO A 66 -10.98 -3.50 -27.70
C PRO A 66 -10.62 -4.79 -26.96
N LEU A 67 -11.33 -5.89 -27.20
CA LEU A 67 -11.04 -7.19 -26.57
C LEU A 67 -9.65 -7.73 -26.94
N ARG A 68 -9.20 -7.52 -28.19
CA ARG A 68 -7.84 -7.88 -28.61
C ARG A 68 -6.79 -6.98 -27.97
N GLU A 69 -7.08 -5.69 -27.87
CA GLU A 69 -6.19 -4.72 -27.16
C GLU A 69 -6.07 -5.11 -25.68
N MET A 70 -7.19 -5.48 -25.00
CA MET A 70 -7.17 -6.00 -23.63
C MET A 70 -6.32 -7.26 -23.50
N THR A 71 -6.48 -8.22 -24.43
CA THR A 71 -5.66 -9.44 -24.41
C THR A 71 -4.18 -9.16 -24.57
N ALA A 72 -3.83 -8.22 -25.46
CA ALA A 72 -2.44 -7.81 -25.65
C ALA A 72 -1.88 -7.07 -24.42
N ALA A 73 -2.68 -6.19 -23.81
CA ALA A 73 -2.32 -5.46 -22.59
C ALA A 73 -2.16 -6.44 -21.40
N ALA A 74 -3.07 -7.41 -21.23
CA ALA A 74 -2.94 -8.42 -20.18
C ALA A 74 -1.67 -9.26 -20.33
N ARG A 75 -1.28 -9.61 -21.56
CA ARG A 75 0.00 -10.30 -21.81
C ARG A 75 1.23 -9.43 -21.52
N ALA A 76 1.13 -8.12 -21.73
CA ALA A 76 2.19 -7.18 -21.39
C ALA A 76 2.29 -7.03 -19.86
N MET A 77 1.15 -6.91 -19.15
CA MET A 77 1.09 -6.87 -17.69
C MET A 77 1.71 -8.12 -17.04
N ALA A 78 1.47 -9.30 -17.62
CA ALA A 78 2.10 -10.54 -17.16
C ALA A 78 3.65 -10.54 -17.28
N LYS A 79 4.22 -9.60 -18.04
CA LYS A 79 5.67 -9.35 -18.18
C LYS A 79 6.14 -8.11 -17.40
N GLY A 80 5.26 -7.51 -16.59
CA GLY A 80 5.59 -6.32 -15.78
C GLY A 80 5.40 -4.98 -16.51
N ASP A 81 4.81 -4.95 -17.71
CA ASP A 81 4.48 -3.70 -18.41
C ASP A 81 3.05 -3.26 -18.05
N TYR A 82 2.90 -2.44 -17.02
CA TYR A 82 1.63 -1.89 -16.55
C TYR A 82 1.28 -0.53 -17.19
N THR A 83 2.07 -0.05 -18.15
CA THR A 83 1.89 1.28 -18.74
C THR A 83 0.81 1.32 -19.81
N ARG A 84 0.46 0.19 -20.37
CA ARG A 84 -0.53 0.08 -21.45
C ARG A 84 -1.91 0.44 -20.97
N ARG A 85 -2.57 1.32 -21.72
CA ARG A 85 -3.96 1.73 -21.49
C ARG A 85 -4.81 1.40 -22.69
N ILE A 86 -6.04 0.97 -22.44
CA ILE A 86 -7.05 0.64 -23.45
C ILE A 86 -7.95 1.84 -23.64
N ARG A 87 -8.24 2.21 -24.88
CA ARG A 87 -9.14 3.32 -25.16
C ARG A 87 -10.58 2.87 -24.90
N ALA A 88 -11.19 3.40 -23.85
CA ALA A 88 -12.61 3.22 -23.53
C ALA A 88 -13.43 4.25 -24.34
N THR A 89 -13.70 3.95 -25.62
CA THR A 89 -14.42 4.86 -26.52
C THR A 89 -15.92 4.62 -26.55
N THR A 90 -16.38 3.47 -26.07
CA THR A 90 -17.79 3.07 -26.06
C THR A 90 -18.39 3.23 -24.66
N ARG A 91 -19.70 3.52 -24.59
CA ARG A 91 -20.45 3.63 -23.32
C ARG A 91 -21.25 2.37 -23.00
N ASP A 92 -20.83 1.24 -23.54
CA ASP A 92 -21.40 -0.09 -23.36
C ASP A 92 -20.58 -0.93 -22.34
N GLU A 93 -20.90 -2.20 -22.24
CA GLU A 93 -20.22 -3.16 -21.35
C GLU A 93 -18.73 -3.30 -21.69
N VAL A 94 -18.37 -3.14 -22.97
CA VAL A 94 -16.97 -3.20 -23.42
C VAL A 94 -16.20 -1.97 -22.95
N GLY A 95 -16.81 -0.79 -22.98
CA GLY A 95 -16.22 0.44 -22.44
C GLY A 95 -16.07 0.38 -20.93
N SER A 96 -17.06 -0.16 -20.21
CA SER A 96 -16.99 -0.37 -18.76
C SER A 96 -15.87 -1.33 -18.40
N LEU A 97 -15.74 -2.44 -19.14
CA LEU A 97 -14.65 -3.40 -18.96
C LEU A 97 -13.28 -2.80 -19.24
N ALA A 98 -13.15 -1.94 -20.26
CA ALA A 98 -11.91 -1.23 -20.56
C ALA A 98 -11.50 -0.29 -19.43
N SER A 99 -12.47 0.43 -18.83
CA SER A 99 -12.23 1.32 -17.69
C SER A 99 -11.78 0.54 -16.46
N ALA A 100 -12.46 -0.54 -16.10
CA ALA A 100 -12.09 -1.41 -14.98
C ALA A 100 -10.70 -2.05 -15.20
N PHE A 101 -10.39 -2.46 -16.44
CA PHE A 101 -9.06 -2.97 -16.79
C PHE A 101 -7.97 -1.91 -16.60
N ASN A 102 -8.22 -0.67 -17.04
CA ASN A 102 -7.26 0.43 -16.89
C ASN A 102 -7.01 0.78 -15.42
N GLN A 103 -8.06 0.73 -14.60
CA GLN A 103 -7.92 0.94 -13.15
C GLN A 103 -7.05 -0.16 -12.55
N MET A 104 -7.36 -1.44 -12.80
CA MET A 104 -6.56 -2.57 -12.33
C MET A 104 -5.09 -2.47 -12.79
N ALA A 105 -4.84 -2.05 -14.04
CA ALA A 105 -3.50 -1.84 -14.56
C ALA A 105 -2.76 -0.70 -13.83
N GLY A 106 -3.49 0.34 -13.42
CA GLY A 106 -2.98 1.42 -12.55
C GLY A 106 -2.58 0.90 -11.20
N ASP A 107 -3.52 0.26 -10.50
CA ASP A 107 -3.32 -0.26 -9.15
C ASP A 107 -2.15 -1.26 -9.08
N LEU A 108 -2.06 -2.18 -10.05
CA LEU A 108 -0.92 -3.11 -10.15
C LEU A 108 0.41 -2.40 -10.44
N GLY A 109 0.39 -1.39 -11.30
CA GLY A 109 1.58 -0.60 -11.61
C GLY A 109 2.12 0.17 -10.40
N ASP A 110 1.22 0.73 -9.61
CA ASP A 110 1.55 1.45 -8.39
C ASP A 110 2.06 0.50 -7.30
N ALA A 111 1.41 -0.66 -7.13
CA ALA A 111 1.87 -1.71 -6.20
C ALA A 111 3.28 -2.24 -6.56
N ASP A 112 3.56 -2.47 -7.86
CA ASP A 112 4.87 -2.92 -8.31
C ASP A 112 5.96 -1.85 -8.13
N ARG A 113 5.60 -0.56 -8.34
CA ARG A 113 6.50 0.56 -8.08
C ARG A 113 6.84 0.65 -6.60
N GLN A 114 5.84 0.63 -5.73
CA GLN A 114 6.02 0.64 -4.28
C GLN A 114 6.88 -0.52 -3.79
N ARG A 115 6.67 -1.72 -4.37
CA ARG A 115 7.50 -2.89 -4.05
C ARG A 115 8.97 -2.69 -4.45
N ARG A 116 9.23 -2.13 -5.63
CA ARG A 116 10.62 -1.86 -6.08
C ARG A 116 11.30 -0.79 -5.21
N GLU A 117 10.57 0.27 -4.89
CA GLU A 117 11.05 1.32 -4.00
C GLU A 117 11.36 0.77 -2.60
N LEU A 118 10.49 -0.10 -2.07
CA LEU A 118 10.73 -0.81 -0.82
C LEU A 118 12.05 -1.59 -0.86
N ILE A 119 12.25 -2.45 -1.87
CA ILE A 119 13.45 -3.27 -2.00
C ILE A 119 14.71 -2.40 -2.13
N ALA A 120 14.65 -1.33 -2.91
CA ALA A 120 15.76 -0.41 -3.10
C ALA A 120 16.13 0.30 -1.78
N ASN A 121 15.13 0.81 -1.06
CA ASN A 121 15.33 1.51 0.20
C ASN A 121 15.85 0.57 1.30
N VAL A 122 15.27 -0.63 1.45
CA VAL A 122 15.75 -1.66 2.38
C VAL A 122 17.21 -2.00 2.09
N SER A 123 17.55 -2.22 0.82
CA SER A 123 18.92 -2.55 0.43
C SER A 123 19.91 -1.43 0.78
N HIS A 124 19.48 -0.18 0.66
CA HIS A 124 20.30 0.98 1.02
C HIS A 124 20.47 1.10 2.54
N GLU A 125 19.37 0.95 3.29
CA GLU A 125 19.40 1.05 4.77
C GLU A 125 20.18 -0.08 5.45
N LEU A 126 20.16 -1.27 4.88
CA LEU A 126 20.98 -2.39 5.36
C LEU A 126 22.45 -2.22 4.99
N ARG A 127 22.77 -1.70 3.81
CA ARG A 127 24.16 -1.57 3.36
C ARG A 127 24.98 -0.64 4.25
N THR A 128 24.40 0.46 4.69
CA THR A 128 25.09 1.48 5.50
C THR A 128 25.66 0.91 6.79
N PRO A 129 24.85 0.32 7.70
CA PRO A 129 25.36 -0.25 8.95
C PRO A 129 26.27 -1.47 8.73
N ILE A 130 25.99 -2.29 7.69
CA ILE A 130 26.86 -3.42 7.33
C ILE A 130 28.25 -2.92 6.95
N THR A 131 28.35 -1.90 6.07
CA THR A 131 29.64 -1.33 5.66
C THR A 131 30.37 -0.71 6.84
N ALA A 132 29.66 0.02 7.72
CA ALA A 132 30.27 0.60 8.92
C ALA A 132 30.78 -0.48 9.89
N LEU A 133 29.99 -1.54 10.12
CA LEU A 133 30.39 -2.67 10.96
C LEU A 133 31.59 -3.43 10.36
N SER A 134 31.56 -3.71 9.05
CA SER A 134 32.69 -4.35 8.36
C SER A 134 33.96 -3.53 8.48
N GLY A 135 33.88 -2.19 8.29
CA GLY A 135 35.06 -1.34 8.42
C GLY A 135 35.67 -1.33 9.82
N VAL A 136 34.83 -1.30 10.87
CA VAL A 136 35.30 -1.42 12.26
C VAL A 136 35.98 -2.77 12.48
N LEU A 137 35.38 -3.86 12.02
CA LEU A 137 35.92 -5.22 12.19
C LEU A 137 37.20 -5.44 11.37
N GLU A 138 37.27 -4.92 10.14
CA GLU A 138 38.50 -4.96 9.31
C GLU A 138 39.65 -4.21 9.98
N ASN A 139 39.42 -3.00 10.50
CA ASN A 139 40.44 -2.23 11.22
C ASN A 139 40.97 -2.99 12.45
N LEU A 140 40.07 -3.70 13.17
CA LEU A 140 40.49 -4.53 14.32
C LEU A 140 41.31 -5.74 13.89
N VAL A 141 40.89 -6.44 12.80
CA VAL A 141 41.59 -7.62 12.26
C VAL A 141 42.97 -7.26 11.73
N ASP A 142 43.06 -6.11 11.03
CA ASP A 142 44.32 -5.61 10.45
C ASP A 142 45.24 -4.94 11.48
N GLY A 143 44.82 -4.81 12.73
CA GLY A 143 45.57 -4.17 13.81
C GLY A 143 45.75 -2.67 13.63
N VAL A 144 44.86 -2.03 12.85
CA VAL A 144 44.83 -0.57 12.64
C VAL A 144 44.21 0.14 13.86
N GLU A 145 43.21 -0.50 14.47
CA GLU A 145 42.55 -0.06 15.68
C GLU A 145 42.69 -1.12 16.81
N ASP A 146 42.81 -0.65 18.05
CA ASP A 146 42.82 -1.54 19.21
C ASP A 146 41.39 -1.99 19.56
N PRO A 147 41.16 -3.21 20.09
CA PRO A 147 39.88 -3.68 20.57
C PRO A 147 39.49 -3.02 21.91
N ASP A 148 39.44 -1.71 21.92
CA ASP A 148 39.04 -0.93 23.09
C ASP A 148 37.50 -0.96 23.27
N PRO A 149 36.99 -0.61 24.48
CA PRO A 149 35.57 -0.59 24.76
C PRO A 149 34.77 0.38 23.86
N ALA A 150 35.37 1.44 23.34
CA ALA A 150 34.71 2.43 22.50
C ALA A 150 34.48 1.85 21.07
N THR A 151 35.53 1.24 20.50
CA THR A 151 35.46 0.57 19.18
C THR A 151 34.47 -0.61 19.21
N LEU A 152 34.52 -1.46 20.27
CA LEU A 152 33.57 -2.57 20.43
C LEU A 152 32.13 -2.06 20.63
N LYS A 153 31.93 -0.96 21.34
CA LYS A 153 30.62 -0.32 21.50
C LYS A 153 30.07 0.19 20.18
N THR A 154 30.93 0.74 19.31
CA THR A 154 30.54 1.16 17.95
C THR A 154 30.07 0.00 17.12
N ALA A 155 30.79 -1.13 17.15
CA ALA A 155 30.38 -2.35 16.45
C ALA A 155 29.04 -2.89 16.98
N LEU A 156 28.85 -2.91 18.31
CA LEU A 156 27.60 -3.33 18.93
C LEU A 156 26.43 -2.46 18.51
N GLN A 157 26.59 -1.14 18.49
CA GLN A 157 25.56 -0.20 18.06
C GLN A 157 25.12 -0.44 16.61
N GLN A 158 26.06 -0.78 15.69
CA GLN A 158 25.69 -1.10 14.31
C GLN A 158 24.92 -2.43 14.24
N THR A 159 25.25 -3.38 15.10
CA THR A 159 24.54 -4.68 15.18
C THR A 159 23.12 -4.49 15.72
N GLU A 160 22.94 -3.72 16.77
CA GLU A 160 21.64 -3.36 17.35
C GLU A 160 20.76 -2.62 16.32
N ARG A 161 21.37 -1.70 15.58
CA ARG A 161 20.66 -1.00 14.49
C ARG A 161 20.19 -1.96 13.39
N LEU A 162 21.00 -2.96 13.02
CA LEU A 162 20.60 -4.01 12.06
C LEU A 162 19.45 -4.86 12.61
N ALA A 163 19.48 -5.24 13.88
CA ALA A 163 18.40 -5.99 14.52
C ALA A 163 17.08 -5.19 14.47
N THR A 164 17.11 -3.92 14.84
CA THR A 164 15.93 -3.03 14.75
C THR A 164 15.38 -2.96 13.32
N LEU A 165 16.25 -2.79 12.31
CA LEU A 165 15.83 -2.80 10.90
C LEU A 165 15.15 -4.08 10.48
N VAL A 166 15.66 -5.25 10.92
CA VAL A 166 15.05 -6.55 10.62
C VAL A 166 13.68 -6.67 11.27
N ASP A 167 13.52 -6.24 12.52
CA ASP A 167 12.23 -6.26 13.22
C ASP A 167 11.21 -5.34 12.54
N GLU A 168 11.61 -4.14 12.13
CA GLU A 168 10.76 -3.23 11.36
C GLU A 168 10.33 -3.82 10.02
N LEU A 169 11.21 -4.56 9.32
CA LEU A 169 10.89 -5.24 8.07
C LEU A 169 9.93 -6.41 8.27
N LEU A 170 10.08 -7.16 9.35
CA LEU A 170 9.16 -8.23 9.72
C LEU A 170 7.76 -7.66 10.03
N ASP A 171 7.68 -6.57 10.75
CA ASP A 171 6.41 -5.88 11.00
C ASP A 171 5.79 -5.34 9.71
N LEU A 172 6.60 -4.79 8.80
CA LEU A 172 6.13 -4.34 7.48
C LEU A 172 5.60 -5.52 6.63
N SER A 173 6.28 -6.66 6.64
CA SER A 173 5.82 -7.88 5.96
C SER A 173 4.48 -8.39 6.50
N ARG A 174 4.30 -8.30 7.82
CA ARG A 174 3.03 -8.65 8.48
C ARG A 174 1.90 -7.68 8.12
N LEU A 175 2.23 -6.40 7.93
CA LEU A 175 1.30 -5.36 7.47
C LEU A 175 0.71 -5.72 6.10
N ASP A 176 1.54 -6.16 5.15
CA ASP A 176 1.11 -6.53 3.80
C ASP A 176 0.24 -7.80 3.77
N ALA A 177 0.38 -8.68 4.76
CA ALA A 177 -0.43 -9.90 4.90
C ALA A 177 -1.87 -9.66 5.41
N GLY A 178 -2.21 -8.45 5.86
CA GLY A 178 -3.59 -7.96 6.04
C GLY A 178 -4.41 -8.53 7.20
N ALA A 179 -3.89 -9.46 8.02
CA ALA A 179 -4.70 -10.08 9.09
C ALA A 179 -3.82 -10.53 10.27
N ILE A 180 -3.47 -9.58 11.13
CA ILE A 180 -2.95 -9.95 12.45
C ILE A 180 -4.05 -9.74 13.46
N PRO A 181 -4.52 -10.78 14.15
CA PRO A 181 -5.44 -10.61 15.26
C PRO A 181 -4.78 -9.78 16.36
N LEU A 182 -5.45 -8.73 16.83
CA LEU A 182 -5.01 -7.97 17.98
C LEU A 182 -5.24 -8.78 19.26
N HIS A 183 -4.23 -8.88 20.10
CA HIS A 183 -4.36 -9.45 21.45
C HIS A 183 -4.70 -8.33 22.46
N LYS A 184 -5.97 -7.88 22.43
CA LYS A 184 -6.42 -6.80 23.30
C LYS A 184 -6.47 -7.27 24.76
N THR A 185 -5.84 -6.51 25.65
CA THR A 185 -5.86 -6.66 27.10
C THR A 185 -6.18 -5.32 27.76
N SER A 186 -6.70 -5.34 28.97
CA SER A 186 -6.93 -4.11 29.75
C SER A 186 -5.74 -3.84 30.63
N PHE A 187 -5.19 -2.61 30.59
CA PHE A 187 -4.04 -2.20 31.39
C PHE A 187 -4.08 -0.69 31.71
N PRO A 188 -3.41 -0.24 32.78
CA PRO A 188 -3.25 1.18 33.07
C PRO A 188 -2.42 1.88 31.99
N LEU A 189 -2.98 2.94 31.38
CA LEU A 189 -2.28 3.69 30.32
C LEU A 189 -1.01 4.36 30.84
N SER A 190 -1.04 4.87 32.07
CA SER A 190 0.11 5.48 32.74
C SER A 190 1.30 4.53 32.85
N SER A 191 1.07 3.24 33.11
CA SER A 191 2.13 2.22 33.19
C SER A 191 2.85 2.04 31.84
N LEU A 192 2.10 1.91 30.74
CA LEU A 192 2.67 1.76 29.39
C LEU A 192 3.48 2.99 28.98
N LEU A 193 2.92 4.19 29.19
CA LEU A 193 3.59 5.43 28.80
C LEU A 193 4.87 5.68 29.63
N SER A 194 4.84 5.40 30.94
CA SER A 194 6.02 5.53 31.80
C SER A 194 7.12 4.55 31.42
N GLU A 195 6.78 3.32 31.04
CA GLU A 195 7.73 2.32 30.56
C GLU A 195 8.39 2.77 29.25
N ALA A 196 7.60 3.20 28.26
CA ALA A 196 8.11 3.69 26.98
C ALA A 196 9.01 4.93 27.14
N VAL A 197 8.65 5.86 28.02
CA VAL A 197 9.45 7.04 28.33
C VAL A 197 10.75 6.65 29.05
N SER A 198 10.70 5.71 29.98
CA SER A 198 11.90 5.24 30.70
C SER A 198 12.91 4.60 29.74
N GLU A 199 12.44 3.83 28.76
CA GLU A 199 13.29 3.24 27.73
C GLU A 199 13.88 4.32 26.79
N ALA A 200 13.07 5.26 26.33
CA ALA A 200 13.52 6.34 25.47
C ALA A 200 14.56 7.26 26.16
N ALA A 201 14.43 7.50 27.46
CA ALA A 201 15.33 8.34 28.24
C ALA A 201 16.76 7.77 28.40
N LEU A 202 16.91 6.43 28.29
CA LEU A 202 18.23 5.80 28.39
C LEU A 202 19.12 6.08 27.17
N VAL A 203 18.56 6.45 26.06
CA VAL A 203 19.28 6.52 24.76
C VAL A 203 19.64 7.95 24.36
N ARG A 204 18.95 8.98 24.89
CA ARG A 204 19.10 10.37 24.41
C ARG A 204 19.06 11.39 25.56
N GLY A 205 19.95 12.39 25.49
CA GLY A 205 20.00 13.52 26.44
C GLY A 205 18.83 14.50 26.26
N VAL A 206 17.59 13.98 26.21
CA VAL A 206 16.34 14.72 26.07
C VAL A 206 15.52 14.49 27.33
N THR A 207 14.81 15.51 27.80
CA THR A 207 13.91 15.40 28.95
C THR A 207 12.53 14.95 28.50
N PHE A 208 12.00 13.92 29.14
CA PHE A 208 10.63 13.43 28.84
C PHE A 208 9.69 13.71 30.01
N SER A 209 8.44 14.07 29.69
CA SER A 209 7.38 14.21 30.69
C SER A 209 6.12 13.46 30.21
N VAL A 210 5.36 12.91 31.16
CA VAL A 210 4.13 12.17 30.91
C VAL A 210 3.00 12.72 31.77
N SER A 211 1.87 13.01 31.15
CA SER A 211 0.63 13.40 31.84
C SER A 211 -0.53 12.55 31.31
N VAL A 212 -1.26 11.91 32.20
CA VAL A 212 -2.44 11.06 31.88
C VAL A 212 -3.66 11.59 32.61
N SER A 213 -4.75 11.80 31.91
CA SER A 213 -6.01 12.27 32.48
C SER A 213 -7.17 11.33 32.09
N PRO A 214 -7.89 10.71 33.03
CA PRO A 214 -7.57 10.65 34.47
C PRO A 214 -6.31 9.79 34.76
N PRO A 215 -5.60 10.00 35.89
CA PRO A 215 -4.34 9.31 36.19
C PRO A 215 -4.45 7.77 36.28
N ASP A 216 -5.60 7.28 36.65
CA ASP A 216 -5.93 5.85 36.80
C ASP A 216 -6.61 5.26 35.57
N ALA A 217 -6.55 5.94 34.44
CA ALA A 217 -7.19 5.50 33.20
C ALA A 217 -6.71 4.11 32.79
N VAL A 218 -7.67 3.21 32.55
CA VAL A 218 -7.46 1.87 31.99
C VAL A 218 -7.93 1.85 30.54
N VAL A 219 -7.12 1.28 29.66
CA VAL A 219 -7.42 1.16 28.24
C VAL A 219 -7.40 -0.31 27.84
N THR A 220 -8.23 -0.66 26.84
CA THR A 220 -8.27 -2.01 26.25
C THR A 220 -7.68 -1.96 24.84
N ALA A 221 -6.45 -2.45 24.71
CA ALA A 221 -5.71 -2.44 23.45
C ALA A 221 -4.72 -3.62 23.40
N ASP A 222 -4.08 -3.84 22.26
CA ASP A 222 -2.89 -4.67 22.20
C ASP A 222 -1.71 -3.89 22.78
N ARG A 223 -1.32 -4.30 24.02
CA ARG A 223 -0.30 -3.59 24.79
C ARG A 223 1.04 -3.47 24.06
N GLY A 224 1.47 -4.56 23.39
CA GLY A 224 2.74 -4.57 22.66
C GLY A 224 2.71 -3.63 21.45
N ARG A 225 1.62 -3.64 20.70
CA ARG A 225 1.45 -2.74 19.55
C ARG A 225 1.33 -1.27 19.96
N LEU A 226 0.59 -0.99 21.04
CA LEU A 226 0.49 0.39 21.54
C LEU A 226 1.82 0.89 22.12
N PHE A 227 2.58 0.03 22.79
CA PHE A 227 3.94 0.35 23.21
C PHE A 227 4.84 0.71 22.03
N GLN A 228 4.81 -0.09 20.96
CA GLN A 228 5.56 0.15 19.71
C GLN A 228 5.18 1.50 19.07
N VAL A 229 3.88 1.84 19.05
CA VAL A 229 3.43 3.17 18.58
C VAL A 229 4.10 4.28 19.38
N VAL A 230 3.97 4.22 20.70
CA VAL A 230 4.53 5.26 21.58
C VAL A 230 6.06 5.34 21.44
N ALA A 231 6.75 4.22 21.45
CA ALA A 231 8.21 4.16 21.28
C ALA A 231 8.67 4.82 19.97
N ASN A 232 8.01 4.50 18.85
CA ASN A 232 8.30 5.11 17.56
C ASN A 232 8.08 6.64 17.55
N LEU A 233 7.02 7.11 18.24
CA LEU A 233 6.75 8.54 18.36
C LEU A 233 7.77 9.25 19.24
N LEU A 234 8.18 8.66 20.37
CA LEU A 234 9.19 9.19 21.28
C LEU A 234 10.56 9.25 20.58
N GLU A 235 10.93 8.20 19.86
CA GLU A 235 12.20 8.19 19.11
C GLU A 235 12.19 9.27 18.02
N ASN A 236 11.08 9.42 17.30
CA ASN A 236 10.92 10.47 16.30
C ASN A 236 11.05 11.86 16.94
N ALA A 237 10.35 12.12 18.03
CA ALA A 237 10.37 13.37 18.77
C ALA A 237 11.79 13.71 19.29
N ALA A 238 12.47 12.74 19.89
CA ALA A 238 13.83 12.92 20.38
C ALA A 238 14.87 13.15 19.28
N ARG A 239 14.63 12.59 18.08
CA ARG A 239 15.51 12.77 16.90
C ARG A 239 15.36 14.14 16.27
N HIS A 240 14.16 14.68 16.22
CA HIS A 240 13.84 15.91 15.50
C HIS A 240 13.77 17.14 16.41
N GLY A 241 13.68 16.95 17.71
CA GLY A 241 13.82 18.00 18.71
C GLY A 241 15.26 18.54 18.83
N PRO A 242 15.42 19.72 19.43
CA PRO A 242 16.75 20.30 19.72
C PRO A 242 17.50 19.44 20.76
N ALA A 243 18.84 19.48 20.69
CA ALA A 243 19.67 18.81 21.70
C ALA A 243 19.41 19.40 23.08
N GLY A 244 19.10 18.54 24.06
CA GLY A 244 18.73 18.97 25.42
C GLY A 244 17.31 19.52 25.54
N GLY A 245 16.50 19.38 24.49
CA GLY A 245 15.09 19.79 24.49
C GLY A 245 14.19 18.88 25.31
N SER A 246 12.88 19.18 25.31
CA SER A 246 11.84 18.41 25.99
C SER A 246 10.87 17.73 25.05
N VAL A 247 10.41 16.54 25.44
CA VAL A 247 9.34 15.80 24.80
C VAL A 247 8.23 15.56 25.83
N GLU A 248 7.03 16.01 25.50
CA GLU A 248 5.86 15.88 26.35
C GLU A 248 4.89 14.86 25.78
N VAL A 249 4.45 13.89 26.60
CA VAL A 249 3.41 12.92 26.28
C VAL A 249 2.16 13.26 27.07
N LEU A 250 1.11 13.66 26.36
CA LEU A 250 -0.19 13.99 26.94
C LEU A 250 -1.18 12.91 26.53
N ALA A 251 -1.77 12.23 27.52
CA ALA A 251 -2.80 11.24 27.25
C ALA A 251 -4.11 11.62 27.94
N GLU A 252 -5.19 11.56 27.20
CA GLU A 252 -6.53 11.85 27.69
C GLU A 252 -7.49 10.72 27.30
N VAL A 253 -8.16 10.13 28.30
CA VAL A 253 -9.18 9.12 28.10
C VAL A 253 -10.55 9.75 28.28
N ARG A 254 -11.35 9.71 27.22
CA ARG A 254 -12.71 10.22 27.19
C ARG A 254 -13.69 9.09 26.87
N PRO A 255 -14.99 9.25 27.16
CA PRO A 255 -15.98 8.29 26.70
C PRO A 255 -15.92 8.12 25.17
N GLY A 256 -15.61 6.91 24.71
CA GLY A 256 -15.53 6.57 23.30
C GLY A 256 -14.15 6.71 22.66
N GLU A 257 -13.18 7.43 23.27
CA GLU A 257 -11.86 7.62 22.67
C GLU A 257 -10.71 7.72 23.68
N VAL A 258 -9.56 7.25 23.28
CA VAL A 258 -8.27 7.52 23.95
C VAL A 258 -7.44 8.39 23.03
N ARG A 259 -6.96 9.52 23.51
CA ARG A 259 -6.08 10.43 22.77
C ARG A 259 -4.72 10.44 23.40
N ILE A 260 -3.66 10.28 22.59
CA ILE A 260 -2.27 10.40 23.01
C ILE A 260 -1.59 11.42 22.08
N ASP A 261 -1.11 12.51 22.64
CA ASP A 261 -0.35 13.55 21.96
C ASP A 261 1.13 13.42 22.35
N VAL A 262 2.03 13.34 21.39
CA VAL A 262 3.48 13.45 21.60
C VAL A 262 3.92 14.78 21.00
N CYS A 263 4.50 15.66 21.85
CA CYS A 263 4.90 17.01 21.50
C CYS A 263 6.40 17.15 21.70
N ASP A 264 7.11 17.69 20.72
CA ASP A 264 8.52 18.05 20.83
C ASP A 264 8.76 19.52 20.46
N GLU A 265 9.96 20.03 20.77
CA GLU A 265 10.37 21.41 20.48
C GLU A 265 11.02 21.58 19.11
N GLY A 266 10.85 20.60 18.22
CA GLY A 266 11.40 20.64 16.87
C GLY A 266 10.71 21.65 15.95
N PRO A 267 11.20 21.77 14.70
CA PRO A 267 10.70 22.75 13.72
C PRO A 267 9.27 22.45 13.23
N GLY A 268 8.69 21.35 13.68
CA GLY A 268 7.37 20.89 13.25
C GLY A 268 7.34 20.30 11.84
N ILE A 269 6.17 19.86 11.43
CA ILE A 269 5.92 19.22 10.13
C ILE A 269 5.17 20.21 9.23
N ALA A 270 5.76 20.50 8.07
CA ALA A 270 5.15 21.39 7.10
C ALA A 270 3.74 20.86 6.65
N PRO A 271 2.75 21.73 6.45
CA PRO A 271 1.40 21.30 6.09
C PRO A 271 1.34 20.34 4.88
N ALA A 272 2.21 20.55 3.89
CA ALA A 272 2.30 19.71 2.69
C ALA A 272 2.81 18.28 3.00
N ASP A 273 3.58 18.11 4.09
CA ASP A 273 4.21 16.84 4.44
C ASP A 273 3.45 16.05 5.51
N ARG A 274 2.43 16.64 6.15
CA ARG A 274 1.69 16.02 7.27
C ARG A 274 1.07 14.66 6.96
N VAL A 275 0.65 14.44 5.73
CA VAL A 275 0.12 13.15 5.29
C VAL A 275 1.28 12.22 4.91
N ARG A 276 2.29 12.76 4.23
CA ARG A 276 3.42 12.01 3.68
C ARG A 276 4.39 11.47 4.73
N VAL A 277 4.52 12.12 5.89
CA VAL A 277 5.43 11.64 6.96
C VAL A 277 5.07 10.26 7.51
N PHE A 278 3.84 9.81 7.31
CA PHE A 278 3.36 8.47 7.67
C PHE A 278 3.47 7.46 6.53
N GLU A 279 3.97 7.87 5.35
CA GLU A 279 4.29 6.96 4.26
C GLU A 279 5.63 6.28 4.52
N ARG A 280 5.77 5.06 4.00
CA ARG A 280 6.98 4.23 4.18
C ARG A 280 8.19 4.94 3.57
N PHE A 281 9.33 4.91 4.27
CA PHE A 281 10.63 5.49 3.84
C PHE A 281 10.60 7.00 3.54
N THR A 282 9.59 7.71 4.03
CA THR A 282 9.54 9.16 3.88
C THR A 282 10.55 9.80 4.82
N ARG A 283 11.47 10.59 4.25
CA ARG A 283 12.43 11.43 4.97
C ARG A 283 12.15 12.89 4.66
N GLY A 284 12.15 13.73 5.66
CA GLY A 284 12.10 15.17 5.43
C GLY A 284 13.36 15.64 4.69
N GLU A 285 13.21 16.44 3.64
CA GLU A 285 14.31 16.91 2.76
C GLU A 285 15.47 17.64 3.49
N ARG A 286 15.31 18.00 4.76
CA ARG A 286 16.27 18.78 5.56
C ARG A 286 17.03 17.99 6.63
N LEU A 287 16.90 16.67 6.70
CA LEU A 287 17.36 15.93 7.87
C LEU A 287 18.42 14.88 7.51
N THR A 288 19.66 15.19 7.85
CA THR A 288 20.84 14.30 7.80
C THR A 288 20.89 13.28 8.96
N GLY A 289 19.79 13.04 9.65
CA GLY A 289 19.69 12.13 10.79
C GLY A 289 19.23 10.72 10.41
N GLY A 290 20.02 9.72 10.75
CA GLY A 290 19.87 8.31 10.38
C GLY A 290 18.66 7.58 10.97
N GLY A 291 17.48 7.77 10.39
CA GLY A 291 16.30 6.96 10.66
C GLY A 291 15.87 6.17 9.43
N THR A 292 15.21 5.02 9.61
CA THR A 292 14.75 4.12 8.55
C THR A 292 13.60 4.70 7.72
N GLY A 293 12.87 5.68 8.27
CA GLY A 293 11.63 6.20 7.70
C GLY A 293 10.45 5.19 7.78
N LEU A 294 10.60 4.14 8.59
CA LEU A 294 9.55 3.13 8.80
C LEU A 294 8.76 3.36 10.09
N GLY A 295 9.37 3.95 11.12
CA GLY A 295 8.76 4.05 12.45
C GLY A 295 7.37 4.72 12.47
N LEU A 296 7.19 5.85 11.77
CA LEU A 296 5.88 6.51 11.69
C LEU A 296 4.87 5.72 10.85
N ALA A 297 5.31 5.01 9.80
CA ALA A 297 4.45 4.14 9.01
C ALA A 297 3.97 2.91 9.82
N ILE A 298 4.85 2.33 10.62
CA ILE A 298 4.52 1.23 11.56
C ILE A 298 3.57 1.73 12.64
N ALA A 299 3.82 2.92 13.21
CA ALA A 299 2.92 3.53 14.18
C ALA A 299 1.51 3.75 13.60
N ARG A 300 1.41 4.29 12.39
CA ARG A 300 0.14 4.47 11.69
C ARG A 300 -0.60 3.15 11.51
N TRP A 301 0.08 2.13 11.00
CA TRP A 301 -0.51 0.82 10.81
C TRP A 301 -1.04 0.21 12.12
N ALA A 302 -0.24 0.25 13.19
CA ALA A 302 -0.66 -0.29 14.47
C ALA A 302 -1.89 0.44 15.04
N VAL A 303 -1.98 1.77 14.83
CA VAL A 303 -3.14 2.58 15.19
C VAL A 303 -4.36 2.22 14.34
N GLU A 304 -4.20 2.07 13.02
CA GLU A 304 -5.27 1.67 12.09
C GLU A 304 -5.81 0.25 12.40
N LEU A 305 -4.95 -0.69 12.82
CA LEU A 305 -5.38 -2.01 13.32
C LEU A 305 -6.31 -1.92 14.53
N HIS A 306 -6.11 -0.92 15.39
CA HIS A 306 -7.00 -0.66 16.53
C HIS A 306 -8.27 0.09 16.14
N GLY A 307 -8.46 0.44 14.85
CA GLY A 307 -9.56 1.26 14.36
C GLY A 307 -9.40 2.74 14.70
N GLY A 308 -8.18 3.17 15.02
CA GLY A 308 -7.84 4.54 15.37
C GLY A 308 -7.30 5.37 14.21
N THR A 309 -6.86 6.59 14.53
CA THR A 309 -6.22 7.53 13.59
C THR A 309 -4.96 8.12 14.18
N ILE A 310 -3.98 8.41 13.33
CA ILE A 310 -2.75 9.14 13.68
C ILE A 310 -2.59 10.33 12.74
N GLU A 311 -2.25 11.48 13.28
CA GLU A 311 -2.12 12.71 12.51
C GLU A 311 -1.07 13.67 13.10
N ALA A 312 -0.46 14.49 12.25
CA ALA A 312 0.38 15.61 12.65
C ALA A 312 -0.49 16.87 12.80
N VAL A 313 -0.52 17.45 14.00
CA VAL A 313 -1.49 18.49 14.39
C VAL A 313 -0.81 19.80 14.71
N GLY A 314 -1.46 20.91 14.37
CA GLY A 314 -1.04 22.26 14.78
C GLY A 314 0.12 22.84 13.98
N ALA A 315 0.65 23.98 14.40
CA ALA A 315 1.78 24.69 13.79
C ALA A 315 3.14 24.25 14.35
N GLY A 316 3.14 23.39 15.40
CA GLY A 316 4.35 22.86 16.07
C GLY A 316 4.60 21.39 15.74
N SER A 317 5.55 20.79 16.44
CA SER A 317 5.86 19.36 16.35
C SER A 317 4.97 18.58 17.32
N ARG A 318 3.78 18.20 16.86
CA ARG A 318 2.83 17.40 17.61
C ARG A 318 2.26 16.29 16.74
N ILE A 319 2.39 15.07 17.22
CA ILE A 319 1.73 13.90 16.61
C ILE A 319 0.64 13.41 17.56
N ARG A 320 -0.56 13.25 17.04
CA ARG A 320 -1.75 12.80 17.77
C ARG A 320 -2.15 11.41 17.33
N VAL A 321 -2.36 10.54 18.30
CA VAL A 321 -2.98 9.23 18.14
C VAL A 321 -4.35 9.26 18.81
N THR A 322 -5.37 8.77 18.11
CA THR A 322 -6.73 8.61 18.64
C THR A 322 -7.15 7.16 18.45
N LEU A 323 -7.50 6.49 19.54
CA LEU A 323 -7.99 5.11 19.53
C LEU A 323 -9.42 5.07 20.06
N PRO A 324 -10.31 4.21 19.50
CA PRO A 324 -11.61 3.98 20.08
C PRO A 324 -11.46 3.23 21.41
N THR A 325 -12.19 3.64 22.45
CA THR A 325 -12.38 2.82 23.64
C THR A 325 -13.38 1.74 23.29
N GLY A 326 -12.93 0.50 23.15
CA GLY A 326 -13.79 -0.67 22.91
C GLY A 326 -14.65 -1.02 24.12
#